data_0b1d51d54752e2eb0241999e3c183bcf
#
_entry.id   0b1d51d54752e2eb0241999e3c183bcf
#
_cell.length_a   1.000
_cell.length_b   1.000
_cell.length_c   1.000
_cell.angle_alpha   90.00
_cell.angle_beta   90.00
_cell.angle_gamma   90.00
#
_symmetry.space_group_name_H-M   'P 1'
#
loop_
_entity.id
_entity.type
_entity.pdbx_description
1 polymer ?
#
loop_
_entity_poly.entity_id
_entity_poly.type
_entity_poly.pdbx_seq_one_letter_code
_entity_poly.pdbx_strand_id
1 'polypeptide(L)'
;MKKLLCPSMMCADFSSLKYEIENLEKSGIDIFHLDVMDGSFVPNFGMGLQDIEYICKTATKPCDVHLMIENPSKYIDKFAKLGVNIIYIHPETDPHACRTLQMIRDAGVKSGIAVNPGTSFETVKNLLYLCDYVMLMSVNPGFAGQKYLDFVTEKFEKFVDEAENYGGYDVMIDGACSPEKIQMLSKIGVKGFILGTSALFGKDKSYKEIIDELRGL
;
A
#
# COMPACT_ATOMS: atom_id res chain seq x y z
N MET A 1 16.95 -6.07 8.06
CA MET A 1 15.50 -6.16 8.34
C MET A 1 14.81 -6.80 7.13
N LYS A 2 13.80 -7.66 7.31
CA LYS A 2 13.09 -8.27 6.17
C LYS A 2 12.20 -7.21 5.50
N LYS A 3 12.39 -7.00 4.17
CA LYS A 3 11.51 -6.13 3.38
C LYS A 3 10.18 -6.83 3.10
N LEU A 4 9.07 -6.09 3.13
CA LEU A 4 7.76 -6.53 2.63
C LEU A 4 7.65 -6.10 1.16
N LEU A 5 7.54 -7.06 0.26
CA LEU A 5 7.40 -6.84 -1.18
C LEU A 5 5.95 -7.06 -1.57
N CYS A 6 5.26 -5.99 -1.97
CA CYS A 6 3.81 -5.94 -2.10
C CYS A 6 3.43 -5.58 -3.56
N PRO A 7 3.17 -6.56 -4.46
CA PRO A 7 2.75 -6.26 -5.83
C PRO A 7 1.41 -5.52 -5.86
N SER A 8 1.35 -4.38 -6.59
CA SER A 8 0.10 -3.68 -6.87
C SER A 8 -0.65 -4.38 -7.98
N MET A 9 -1.74 -5.04 -7.62
CA MET A 9 -2.51 -5.89 -8.53
C MET A 9 -3.22 -5.11 -9.64
N MET A 10 -3.38 -3.79 -9.51
CA MET A 10 -3.86 -2.96 -10.63
C MET A 10 -2.92 -2.99 -11.85
N CYS A 11 -1.65 -3.40 -11.68
CA CYS A 11 -0.67 -3.53 -12.75
C CYS A 11 -0.58 -4.95 -13.34
N ALA A 12 -1.31 -5.93 -12.79
CA ALA A 12 -1.32 -7.32 -13.23
C ALA A 12 -2.12 -7.51 -14.53
N ASP A 13 -1.91 -8.63 -15.20
CA ASP A 13 -2.74 -9.01 -16.35
C ASP A 13 -4.07 -9.62 -15.90
N PHE A 14 -5.13 -8.84 -15.95
CA PHE A 14 -6.48 -9.26 -15.56
C PHE A 14 -7.05 -10.36 -16.45
N SER A 15 -6.53 -10.56 -17.68
CA SER A 15 -6.96 -11.66 -18.55
C SER A 15 -6.51 -13.03 -18.02
N SER A 16 -5.49 -13.04 -17.15
CA SER A 16 -4.93 -14.24 -16.54
C SER A 16 -4.74 -14.11 -15.02
N LEU A 17 -5.64 -13.40 -14.34
CA LEU A 17 -5.50 -12.98 -12.94
C LEU A 17 -5.16 -14.13 -11.98
N LYS A 18 -5.76 -15.31 -12.15
CA LYS A 18 -5.41 -16.49 -11.33
C LYS A 18 -3.94 -16.88 -11.48
N TYR A 19 -3.44 -16.90 -12.70
CA TYR A 19 -2.04 -17.22 -12.99
C TYR A 19 -1.10 -16.17 -12.38
N GLU A 20 -1.47 -14.89 -12.48
CA GLU A 20 -0.73 -13.78 -11.87
C GLU A 20 -0.58 -13.98 -10.34
N ILE A 21 -1.69 -14.27 -9.64
CA ILE A 21 -1.69 -14.50 -8.20
C ILE A 21 -0.76 -15.67 -7.85
N GLU A 22 -0.96 -16.84 -8.49
CA GLU A 22 -0.16 -18.03 -8.22
C GLU A 22 1.34 -17.83 -8.51
N ASN A 23 1.67 -17.12 -9.59
CA ASN A 23 3.05 -16.85 -9.99
C ASN A 23 3.74 -15.87 -9.04
N LEU A 24 3.05 -14.81 -8.62
CA LEU A 24 3.55 -13.87 -7.63
C LEU A 24 3.81 -14.54 -6.28
N GLU A 25 2.90 -15.40 -5.80
CA GLU A 25 3.10 -16.15 -4.56
C GLU A 25 4.31 -17.09 -4.63
N LYS A 26 4.45 -17.85 -5.73
CA LYS A 26 5.61 -18.72 -5.96
C LYS A 26 6.92 -17.93 -6.02
N SER A 27 6.86 -16.68 -6.43
CA SER A 27 8.01 -15.77 -6.48
C SER A 27 8.43 -15.24 -5.11
N GLY A 28 7.60 -15.42 -4.06
CA GLY A 28 7.96 -15.08 -2.69
C GLY A 28 7.59 -13.66 -2.27
N ILE A 29 6.50 -13.10 -2.80
CA ILE A 29 5.93 -11.83 -2.34
C ILE A 29 5.36 -11.97 -0.92
N ASP A 30 5.05 -10.86 -0.26
CA ASP A 30 4.55 -10.89 1.13
C ASP A 30 3.06 -10.52 1.23
N ILE A 31 2.58 -9.50 0.52
CA ILE A 31 1.22 -8.98 0.61
C ILE A 31 0.76 -8.58 -0.80
N PHE A 32 -0.48 -8.89 -1.18
CA PHE A 32 -1.09 -8.34 -2.39
C PHE A 32 -1.67 -6.97 -2.11
N HIS A 33 -1.27 -5.96 -2.87
CA HIS A 33 -1.74 -4.59 -2.76
C HIS A 33 -2.87 -4.31 -3.76
N LEU A 34 -4.03 -3.86 -3.25
CA LEU A 34 -5.26 -3.70 -4.02
C LEU A 34 -5.71 -2.24 -4.00
N ASP A 35 -5.59 -1.57 -5.14
CA ASP A 35 -5.88 -0.14 -5.31
C ASP A 35 -7.35 0.09 -5.63
N VAL A 36 -8.09 0.76 -4.75
CA VAL A 36 -9.52 1.13 -4.91
C VAL A 36 -9.63 2.62 -5.15
N MET A 37 -10.31 3.00 -6.24
CA MET A 37 -10.48 4.39 -6.64
C MET A 37 -11.92 4.63 -7.06
N ASP A 38 -12.47 5.81 -6.72
CA ASP A 38 -13.89 6.15 -6.91
C ASP A 38 -14.16 7.22 -7.98
N GLY A 39 -13.12 7.73 -8.63
CA GLY A 39 -13.25 8.83 -9.60
C GLY A 39 -13.55 10.19 -8.96
N SER A 40 -13.58 10.27 -7.63
CA SER A 40 -13.86 11.48 -6.85
C SER A 40 -12.60 12.03 -6.18
N PHE A 41 -12.01 11.26 -5.27
CA PHE A 41 -10.75 11.65 -4.64
C PHE A 41 -9.59 11.67 -5.63
N VAL A 42 -9.55 10.72 -6.54
CA VAL A 42 -8.58 10.67 -7.65
C VAL A 42 -9.33 10.57 -8.97
N PRO A 43 -8.84 11.20 -10.07
CA PRO A 43 -9.54 11.22 -11.36
C PRO A 43 -9.31 9.92 -12.15
N ASN A 44 -9.52 8.78 -11.50
CA ASN A 44 -9.37 7.43 -12.06
C ASN A 44 -10.29 6.47 -11.33
N PHE A 45 -10.52 5.30 -11.92
CA PHE A 45 -11.24 4.19 -11.31
C PHE A 45 -10.27 3.03 -11.09
N GLY A 46 -10.29 2.46 -9.90
CA GLY A 46 -9.43 1.33 -9.53
C GLY A 46 -10.19 0.02 -9.54
N MET A 47 -9.72 -0.91 -8.72
CA MET A 47 -10.28 -2.26 -8.61
C MET A 47 -11.67 -2.23 -7.97
N GLY A 48 -12.58 -3.04 -8.52
CA GLY A 48 -13.92 -3.22 -7.97
C GLY A 48 -13.99 -4.28 -6.87
N LEU A 49 -15.12 -4.33 -6.17
CA LEU A 49 -15.33 -5.29 -5.08
C LEU A 49 -15.22 -6.75 -5.54
N GLN A 50 -15.61 -7.06 -6.78
CA GLN A 50 -15.54 -8.40 -7.35
C GLN A 50 -14.09 -8.84 -7.59
N ASP A 51 -13.24 -7.92 -8.05
CA ASP A 51 -11.81 -8.18 -8.25
C ASP A 51 -11.13 -8.49 -6.92
N ILE A 52 -11.42 -7.66 -5.89
CA ILE A 52 -10.90 -7.82 -4.54
C ILE A 52 -11.36 -9.14 -3.93
N GLU A 53 -12.65 -9.45 -4.03
CA GLU A 53 -13.20 -10.72 -3.55
C GLU A 53 -12.52 -11.93 -4.20
N TYR A 54 -12.32 -11.87 -5.52
CA TYR A 54 -11.65 -12.92 -6.26
C TYR A 54 -10.20 -13.11 -5.81
N ILE A 55 -9.45 -12.01 -5.67
CA ILE A 55 -8.05 -12.06 -5.24
C ILE A 55 -7.96 -12.58 -3.81
N CYS A 56 -8.72 -12.04 -2.86
CA CYS A 56 -8.71 -12.47 -1.46
C CYS A 56 -9.11 -13.95 -1.29
N LYS A 57 -10.00 -14.49 -2.14
CA LYS A 57 -10.38 -15.91 -2.11
C LYS A 57 -9.35 -16.84 -2.76
N THR A 58 -8.59 -16.33 -3.72
CA THR A 58 -7.61 -17.12 -4.48
C THR A 58 -6.24 -17.10 -3.82
N ALA A 59 -5.86 -15.97 -3.25
CA ALA A 59 -4.57 -15.76 -2.61
C ALA A 59 -4.44 -16.57 -1.30
N THR A 60 -3.23 -17.08 -1.04
CA THR A 60 -2.83 -17.65 0.25
C THR A 60 -2.05 -16.66 1.10
N LYS A 61 -1.54 -15.59 0.49
CA LYS A 61 -0.87 -14.48 1.14
C LYS A 61 -1.87 -13.41 1.57
N PRO A 62 -1.53 -12.60 2.59
CA PRO A 62 -2.35 -11.46 2.97
C PRO A 62 -2.63 -10.52 1.81
N CYS A 63 -3.81 -9.88 1.86
CA CYS A 63 -4.20 -8.80 0.95
C CYS A 63 -4.39 -7.52 1.75
N ASP A 64 -3.93 -6.41 1.22
CA ASP A 64 -4.29 -5.09 1.71
C ASP A 64 -5.15 -4.33 0.69
N VAL A 65 -5.92 -3.36 1.15
CA VAL A 65 -6.62 -2.42 0.28
C VAL A 65 -6.19 -0.99 0.57
N HIS A 66 -5.91 -0.27 -0.49
CA HIS A 66 -5.59 1.15 -0.48
C HIS A 66 -6.81 1.94 -0.99
N LEU A 67 -7.52 2.58 -0.06
CA LEU A 67 -8.78 3.26 -0.34
C LEU A 67 -8.54 4.72 -0.76
N MET A 68 -8.31 4.94 -2.05
CA MET A 68 -8.27 6.27 -2.70
C MET A 68 -9.70 6.73 -3.03
N ILE A 69 -10.55 6.85 -2.01
CA ILE A 69 -11.99 7.15 -2.13
C ILE A 69 -12.44 8.20 -1.11
N GLU A 70 -13.52 8.88 -1.44
CA GLU A 70 -14.21 9.76 -0.50
C GLU A 70 -15.00 8.98 0.55
N ASN A 71 -14.97 9.46 1.80
CA ASN A 71 -15.72 8.90 2.92
C ASN A 71 -15.51 7.38 3.11
N PRO A 72 -14.26 6.90 3.29
CA PRO A 72 -13.94 5.47 3.38
C PRO A 72 -14.68 4.74 4.51
N SER A 73 -15.08 5.44 5.58
CA SER A 73 -15.84 4.88 6.71
C SER A 73 -17.08 4.10 6.30
N LYS A 74 -17.72 4.46 5.19
CA LYS A 74 -18.92 3.78 4.67
C LYS A 74 -18.66 2.35 4.17
N TYR A 75 -17.41 2.00 3.92
CA TYR A 75 -17.04 0.78 3.23
C TYR A 75 -16.18 -0.19 4.06
N ILE A 76 -15.75 0.20 5.27
CA ILE A 76 -14.85 -0.60 6.10
C ILE A 76 -15.40 -2.01 6.33
N ASP A 77 -16.64 -2.14 6.80
CA ASP A 77 -17.28 -3.45 7.03
C ASP A 77 -17.36 -4.30 5.77
N LYS A 78 -17.53 -3.67 4.62
CA LYS A 78 -17.61 -4.37 3.33
C LYS A 78 -16.25 -4.97 2.97
N PHE A 79 -15.17 -4.20 3.04
CA PHE A 79 -13.83 -4.69 2.74
C PHE A 79 -13.36 -5.73 3.76
N ALA A 80 -13.63 -5.53 5.05
CA ALA A 80 -13.33 -6.52 6.08
C ALA A 80 -13.98 -7.88 5.79
N LYS A 81 -15.26 -7.88 5.36
CA LYS A 81 -15.99 -9.11 4.98
C LYS A 81 -15.45 -9.80 3.72
N LEU A 82 -14.73 -9.09 2.85
CA LEU A 82 -14.06 -9.68 1.69
C LEU A 82 -12.77 -10.43 2.06
N GLY A 83 -12.31 -10.32 3.31
CA GLY A 83 -11.16 -11.04 3.81
C GLY A 83 -9.83 -10.30 3.66
N VAL A 84 -9.86 -8.97 3.49
CA VAL A 84 -8.64 -8.16 3.49
C VAL A 84 -8.01 -8.16 4.89
N ASN A 85 -6.69 -8.08 4.94
CA ASN A 85 -5.92 -8.15 6.18
C ASN A 85 -5.48 -6.76 6.68
N ILE A 86 -5.39 -5.78 5.78
CA ILE A 86 -4.97 -4.42 6.07
C ILE A 86 -5.85 -3.46 5.26
N ILE A 87 -6.28 -2.36 5.87
CA ILE A 87 -7.01 -1.28 5.17
C ILE A 87 -6.26 0.02 5.39
N TYR A 88 -5.86 0.66 4.27
CA TYR A 88 -5.31 2.01 4.26
C TYR A 88 -6.40 3.00 3.84
N ILE A 89 -6.55 4.08 4.62
CA ILE A 89 -7.41 5.22 4.29
C ILE A 89 -6.55 6.47 4.08
N HIS A 90 -7.01 7.39 3.24
CA HIS A 90 -6.43 8.72 3.16
C HIS A 90 -7.08 9.64 4.21
N PRO A 91 -6.31 10.17 5.18
CA PRO A 91 -6.86 11.13 6.15
C PRO A 91 -7.47 12.37 5.50
N GLU A 92 -7.01 12.70 4.29
CA GLU A 92 -7.47 13.83 3.50
C GLU A 92 -8.92 13.69 3.01
N THR A 93 -9.47 12.47 3.01
CA THR A 93 -10.84 12.17 2.55
C THR A 93 -11.81 11.85 3.67
N ASP A 94 -11.34 11.89 4.93
CA ASP A 94 -12.15 11.50 6.08
C ASP A 94 -12.03 12.50 7.24
N PRO A 95 -13.02 13.37 7.44
CA PRO A 95 -13.04 14.33 8.58
C PRO A 95 -12.99 13.65 9.95
N HIS A 96 -13.30 12.36 10.02
CA HIS A 96 -13.34 11.57 11.24
C HIS A 96 -12.41 10.36 11.20
N ALA A 97 -11.22 10.51 10.60
CA ALA A 97 -10.25 9.43 10.38
C ALA A 97 -9.93 8.60 11.65
N CYS A 98 -9.88 9.22 12.85
CA CYS A 98 -9.73 8.47 14.11
C CYS A 98 -10.83 7.43 14.30
N ARG A 99 -12.08 7.80 14.04
CA ARG A 99 -13.23 6.88 14.16
C ARG A 99 -13.11 5.75 13.13
N THR A 100 -12.75 6.08 11.91
CA THR A 100 -12.61 5.09 10.83
C THR A 100 -11.47 4.11 11.10
N LEU A 101 -10.32 4.57 11.61
CA LEU A 101 -9.24 3.68 12.03
C LEU A 101 -9.68 2.76 13.18
N GLN A 102 -10.46 3.27 14.13
CA GLN A 102 -11.03 2.42 15.19
C GLN A 102 -12.00 1.38 14.61
N MET A 103 -12.87 1.75 13.67
CA MET A 103 -13.77 0.80 12.99
C MET A 103 -13.00 -0.32 12.28
N ILE A 104 -11.87 -0.01 11.62
CA ILE A 104 -11.00 -1.01 10.99
C ILE A 104 -10.48 -2.00 12.05
N ARG A 105 -9.98 -1.49 13.17
CA ARG A 105 -9.46 -2.32 14.28
C ARG A 105 -10.56 -3.18 14.92
N ASP A 106 -11.74 -2.62 15.13
CA ASP A 106 -12.90 -3.32 15.71
C ASP A 106 -13.39 -4.44 14.77
N ALA A 107 -13.21 -4.30 13.46
CA ALA A 107 -13.46 -5.34 12.47
C ALA A 107 -12.38 -6.45 12.44
N GLY A 108 -11.35 -6.38 13.29
CA GLY A 108 -10.26 -7.35 13.34
C GLY A 108 -9.25 -7.24 12.21
N VAL A 109 -9.23 -6.11 11.50
CA VAL A 109 -8.35 -5.82 10.37
C VAL A 109 -7.24 -4.86 10.83
N LYS A 110 -6.03 -4.99 10.29
CA LYS A 110 -4.94 -4.07 10.54
C LYS A 110 -5.23 -2.70 9.93
N SER A 111 -5.02 -1.66 10.72
CA SER A 111 -5.32 -0.28 10.32
C SER A 111 -4.08 0.43 9.77
N GLY A 112 -4.28 1.21 8.72
CA GLY A 112 -3.24 2.05 8.14
C GLY A 112 -3.78 3.35 7.58
N ILE A 113 -2.87 4.31 7.42
CA ILE A 113 -3.12 5.53 6.65
C ILE A 113 -2.21 5.57 5.44
N ALA A 114 -2.72 6.09 4.32
CA ALA A 114 -1.94 6.50 3.17
C ALA A 114 -1.86 8.03 3.17
N VAL A 115 -0.66 8.59 3.15
CA VAL A 115 -0.42 10.03 3.33
C VAL A 115 0.07 10.63 2.03
N ASN A 116 -0.67 11.60 1.48
CA ASN A 116 -0.32 12.28 0.24
C ASN A 116 1.04 13.00 0.32
N PRO A 117 1.73 13.21 -0.81
CA PRO A 117 3.01 13.91 -0.82
C PRO A 117 2.97 15.28 -0.12
N GLY A 118 1.89 16.04 -0.31
CA GLY A 118 1.72 17.37 0.27
C GLY A 118 1.28 17.41 1.74
N THR A 119 0.88 16.28 2.34
CA THR A 119 0.40 16.23 3.72
C THR A 119 1.56 16.04 4.69
N SER A 120 1.71 16.92 5.66
CA SER A 120 2.81 16.89 6.62
C SER A 120 2.63 15.85 7.73
N PHE A 121 3.73 15.48 8.40
CA PHE A 121 3.72 14.66 9.62
C PHE A 121 2.81 15.26 10.69
N GLU A 122 2.93 16.56 10.93
CA GLU A 122 2.18 17.27 11.96
C GLU A 122 0.65 17.19 11.76
N THR A 123 0.21 17.10 10.50
CA THR A 123 -1.21 16.95 10.17
C THR A 123 -1.79 15.62 10.64
N VAL A 124 -1.00 14.56 10.59
CA VAL A 124 -1.49 13.18 10.81
C VAL A 124 -0.96 12.52 12.09
N LYS A 125 -0.01 13.13 12.80
CA LYS A 125 0.69 12.53 13.94
C LYS A 125 -0.23 11.93 15.01
N ASN A 126 -1.38 12.55 15.26
CA ASN A 126 -2.33 12.06 16.26
C ASN A 126 -3.09 10.80 15.81
N LEU A 127 -3.13 10.50 14.50
CA LEU A 127 -3.72 9.28 13.96
C LEU A 127 -2.78 8.08 14.10
N LEU A 128 -1.47 8.33 14.16
CA LEU A 128 -0.44 7.30 14.12
C LEU A 128 -0.55 6.29 15.26
N TYR A 129 -1.04 6.71 16.44
CA TYR A 129 -1.33 5.81 17.58
C TYR A 129 -2.38 4.73 17.27
N LEU A 130 -3.16 4.93 16.22
CA LEU A 130 -4.19 3.98 15.77
C LEU A 130 -3.74 3.16 14.56
N CYS A 131 -2.51 3.33 14.08
CA CYS A 131 -2.00 2.68 12.88
C CYS A 131 -1.08 1.51 13.20
N ASP A 132 -1.26 0.41 12.50
CA ASP A 132 -0.27 -0.66 12.38
C ASP A 132 0.72 -0.36 11.24
N TYR A 133 0.25 0.35 10.20
CA TYR A 133 1.03 0.72 9.01
C TYR A 133 0.81 2.18 8.61
N VAL A 134 1.85 2.80 8.10
CA VAL A 134 1.79 4.14 7.49
C VAL A 134 2.41 4.08 6.11
N MET A 135 1.59 4.24 5.08
CA MET A 135 2.02 4.25 3.70
C MET A 135 2.22 5.69 3.23
N LEU A 136 3.44 6.03 2.84
CA LEU A 136 3.76 7.35 2.30
C LEU A 136 3.73 7.31 0.78
N MET A 137 2.90 8.16 0.20
CA MET A 137 2.84 8.33 -1.25
C MET A 137 4.08 9.09 -1.72
N SER A 138 4.82 8.51 -2.65
CA SER A 138 5.96 9.18 -3.29
C SER A 138 5.59 9.84 -4.62
N VAL A 139 4.34 9.69 -5.02
CA VAL A 139 3.69 10.31 -6.19
C VAL A 139 2.28 10.75 -5.76
N ASN A 140 1.60 11.57 -6.57
CA ASN A 140 0.18 11.79 -6.33
C ASN A 140 -0.62 10.50 -6.55
N PRO A 141 -1.59 10.16 -5.67
CA PRO A 141 -2.39 8.95 -5.84
C PRO A 141 -3.21 8.96 -7.14
N GLY A 142 -3.57 7.76 -7.64
CA GLY A 142 -4.50 7.60 -8.74
C GLY A 142 -3.91 7.02 -10.03
N PHE A 143 -2.61 7.11 -10.29
CA PHE A 143 -2.01 6.62 -11.54
C PHE A 143 -0.66 5.96 -11.31
N ALA A 144 -0.44 4.80 -11.93
CA ALA A 144 0.87 4.17 -12.01
C ALA A 144 1.80 4.90 -13.01
N GLY A 145 3.11 4.66 -12.91
CA GLY A 145 4.11 5.16 -13.88
C GLY A 145 4.55 6.61 -13.67
N GLN A 146 4.14 7.27 -12.60
CA GLN A 146 4.59 8.62 -12.26
C GLN A 146 6.06 8.63 -11.78
N LYS A 147 6.70 9.80 -11.83
CA LYS A 147 8.06 10.01 -11.32
C LYS A 147 8.04 10.27 -9.82
N TYR A 148 9.03 9.72 -9.12
CA TYR A 148 9.26 9.97 -7.70
C TYR A 148 9.43 11.47 -7.42
N LEU A 149 8.77 11.95 -6.39
CA LEU A 149 8.87 13.34 -5.92
C LEU A 149 10.00 13.43 -4.88
N ASP A 150 11.17 13.93 -5.26
CA ASP A 150 12.37 13.88 -4.43
C ASP A 150 12.21 14.55 -3.05
N PHE A 151 11.38 15.56 -2.93
CA PHE A 151 11.11 16.26 -1.65
C PHE A 151 10.45 15.36 -0.59
N VAL A 152 9.84 14.23 -0.97
CA VAL A 152 9.23 13.32 0.01
C VAL A 152 10.26 12.46 0.77
N THR A 153 11.51 12.44 0.34
CA THR A 153 12.55 11.60 0.97
C THR A 153 12.72 11.95 2.46
N GLU A 154 12.83 13.24 2.81
CA GLU A 154 12.91 13.71 4.20
C GLU A 154 11.67 13.33 5.02
N LYS A 155 10.52 13.22 4.37
CA LYS A 155 9.30 12.77 5.02
C LYS A 155 9.40 11.29 5.44
N PHE A 156 9.99 10.41 4.62
CA PHE A 156 10.24 9.02 5.01
C PHE A 156 11.14 8.94 6.24
N GLU A 157 12.23 9.71 6.29
CA GLU A 157 13.12 9.79 7.46
C GLU A 157 12.33 10.17 8.71
N LYS A 158 11.55 11.25 8.63
CA LYS A 158 10.75 11.74 9.77
C LYS A 158 9.76 10.69 10.27
N PHE A 159 9.02 10.02 9.39
CA PHE A 159 8.05 9.00 9.83
C PHE A 159 8.69 7.75 10.39
N VAL A 160 9.86 7.34 9.89
CA VAL A 160 10.62 6.21 10.44
C VAL A 160 11.18 6.54 11.81
N ASP A 161 11.81 7.71 11.99
CA ASP A 161 12.43 8.12 13.25
C ASP A 161 11.40 8.26 14.38
N GLU A 162 10.17 8.65 14.03
CA GLU A 162 9.11 8.87 15.01
C GLU A 162 8.22 7.63 15.26
N ALA A 163 8.41 6.54 14.52
CA ALA A 163 7.51 5.40 14.58
C ALA A 163 7.28 4.87 16.00
N GLU A 164 8.36 4.67 16.77
CA GLU A 164 8.28 4.16 18.16
C GLU A 164 7.58 5.15 19.11
N ASN A 165 7.69 6.45 18.84
CA ASN A 165 7.06 7.49 19.66
C ASN A 165 5.53 7.55 19.49
N TYR A 166 5.02 6.98 18.39
CA TYR A 166 3.60 7.03 18.00
C TYR A 166 2.95 5.66 17.80
N GLY A 167 3.39 4.63 18.54
CA GLY A 167 2.72 3.33 18.56
C GLY A 167 3.43 2.20 17.83
N GLY A 168 4.58 2.46 17.20
CA GLY A 168 5.42 1.41 16.61
C GLY A 168 4.90 0.89 15.26
N TYR A 169 4.35 1.76 14.41
CA TYR A 169 3.86 1.41 13.07
C TYR A 169 4.99 1.10 12.10
N ASP A 170 4.68 0.30 11.09
CA ASP A 170 5.60 0.04 9.98
C ASP A 170 5.41 1.06 8.84
N VAL A 171 6.52 1.64 8.36
CA VAL A 171 6.48 2.59 7.23
C VAL A 171 6.55 1.83 5.90
N MET A 172 5.61 2.16 5.00
CA MET A 172 5.49 1.63 3.65
C MET A 172 5.69 2.76 2.63
N ILE A 173 6.04 2.40 1.40
CA ILE A 173 6.03 3.34 0.27
C ILE A 173 5.09 2.86 -0.83
N ASP A 174 4.32 3.78 -1.40
CA ASP A 174 3.62 3.59 -2.66
C ASP A 174 3.96 4.69 -3.68
N GLY A 175 4.14 4.26 -4.93
CA GLY A 175 4.51 5.09 -6.07
C GLY A 175 6.02 5.05 -6.40
N ALA A 176 6.34 5.00 -7.68
CA ALA A 176 7.69 5.08 -8.26
C ALA A 176 8.77 4.23 -7.56
N CYS A 177 8.40 3.07 -7.07
CA CYS A 177 9.20 2.17 -6.23
C CYS A 177 10.22 1.40 -7.10
N SER A 178 11.24 2.10 -7.63
CA SER A 178 12.32 1.48 -8.41
C SER A 178 13.32 0.74 -7.52
N PRO A 179 14.16 -0.18 -8.06
CA PRO A 179 15.20 -0.86 -7.28
C PRO A 179 16.11 0.10 -6.52
N GLU A 180 16.50 1.23 -7.12
CA GLU A 180 17.33 2.26 -6.47
C GLU A 180 16.61 2.91 -5.28
N LYS A 181 15.30 3.20 -5.43
CA LYS A 181 14.49 3.77 -4.35
C LYS A 181 14.26 2.76 -3.24
N ILE A 182 14.04 1.48 -3.56
CA ILE A 182 13.94 0.39 -2.59
C ILE A 182 15.24 0.29 -1.78
N GLN A 183 16.40 0.29 -2.45
CA GLN A 183 17.69 0.24 -1.77
C GLN A 183 17.91 1.46 -0.85
N MET A 184 17.60 2.66 -1.34
CA MET A 184 17.76 3.90 -0.57
C MET A 184 16.85 3.90 0.66
N LEU A 185 15.56 3.66 0.48
CA LEU A 185 14.56 3.76 1.55
C LEU A 185 14.65 2.62 2.56
N SER A 186 15.09 1.41 2.16
CA SER A 186 15.34 0.34 3.11
C SER A 186 16.48 0.65 4.09
N LYS A 187 17.47 1.46 3.68
CA LYS A 187 18.55 1.95 4.58
C LYS A 187 18.05 2.98 5.58
N ILE A 188 17.02 3.75 5.24
CA ILE A 188 16.35 4.68 6.15
C ILE A 188 15.50 3.91 7.17
N GLY A 189 14.98 2.72 6.82
CA GLY A 189 14.16 1.90 7.72
C GLY A 189 12.73 1.66 7.21
N VAL A 190 12.43 2.07 5.98
CA VAL A 190 11.15 1.72 5.33
C VAL A 190 11.06 0.20 5.19
N LYS A 191 9.94 -0.38 5.62
CA LYS A 191 9.76 -1.83 5.69
C LYS A 191 9.02 -2.40 4.49
N GLY A 192 8.06 -1.69 3.91
CA GLY A 192 7.22 -2.22 2.85
C GLY A 192 7.27 -1.39 1.57
N PHE A 193 7.21 -2.08 0.45
CA PHE A 193 7.41 -1.52 -0.88
C PHE A 193 6.30 -2.00 -1.83
N ILE A 194 5.47 -1.06 -2.29
CA ILE A 194 4.42 -1.35 -3.26
C ILE A 194 5.05 -1.42 -4.64
N LEU A 195 4.97 -2.59 -5.27
CA LEU A 195 5.67 -2.90 -6.52
C LEU A 195 4.72 -2.78 -7.72
N GLY A 196 4.86 -1.70 -8.46
CA GLY A 196 4.17 -1.47 -9.73
C GLY A 196 5.08 -1.72 -10.94
N THR A 197 4.82 -0.97 -12.02
CA THR A 197 5.58 -1.04 -13.28
C THR A 197 7.02 -0.53 -13.14
N SER A 198 7.35 0.24 -12.10
CA SER A 198 8.71 0.73 -11.86
C SER A 198 9.69 -0.41 -11.52
N ALA A 199 9.23 -1.44 -10.81
CA ALA A 199 10.10 -2.53 -10.33
C ALA A 199 9.71 -3.93 -10.80
N LEU A 200 8.42 -4.24 -11.00
CA LEU A 200 7.96 -5.62 -11.14
C LEU A 200 7.26 -5.93 -12.46
N PHE A 201 6.16 -5.22 -12.76
CA PHE A 201 5.32 -5.53 -13.91
C PHE A 201 5.88 -4.98 -15.22
N GLY A 202 5.65 -5.73 -16.34
CA GLY A 202 6.09 -5.31 -17.67
C GLY A 202 7.61 -5.36 -17.87
N LYS A 203 8.32 -6.21 -17.15
CA LYS A 203 9.76 -6.44 -17.30
C LYS A 203 10.05 -7.72 -18.09
N ASP A 204 11.22 -7.78 -18.71
CA ASP A 204 11.67 -8.95 -19.49
C ASP A 204 12.13 -10.13 -18.61
N LYS A 205 12.19 -9.95 -17.28
CA LYS A 205 12.58 -10.98 -16.29
C LYS A 205 11.33 -11.61 -15.68
N SER A 206 11.47 -12.86 -15.19
CA SER A 206 10.43 -13.50 -14.39
C SER A 206 10.22 -12.78 -13.06
N TYR A 207 9.02 -12.89 -12.48
CA TYR A 207 8.73 -12.35 -11.14
C TYR A 207 9.69 -12.89 -10.08
N LYS A 208 10.05 -14.19 -10.19
CA LYS A 208 10.99 -14.82 -9.24
C LYS A 208 12.36 -14.15 -9.27
N GLU A 209 12.94 -13.94 -10.44
CA GLU A 209 14.24 -13.27 -10.59
C GLU A 209 14.19 -11.85 -10.03
N ILE A 210 13.14 -11.08 -10.34
CA ILE A 210 12.98 -9.72 -9.85
C ILE A 210 12.85 -9.69 -8.33
N ILE A 211 11.99 -10.54 -7.75
CA ILE A 211 11.76 -10.58 -6.29
C ILE A 211 13.04 -10.98 -5.56
N ASP A 212 13.82 -11.95 -6.09
CA ASP A 212 15.09 -12.32 -5.48
C ASP A 212 16.12 -11.17 -5.53
N GLU A 213 16.20 -10.44 -6.65
CA GLU A 213 17.05 -9.25 -6.77
C GLU A 213 16.65 -8.18 -5.74
N LEU A 214 15.35 -7.86 -5.64
CA LEU A 214 14.85 -6.85 -4.70
C LEU A 214 15.05 -7.26 -3.22
N ARG A 215 14.98 -8.55 -2.91
CA ARG A 215 15.31 -9.07 -1.57
C ARG A 215 16.78 -8.85 -1.22
N GLY A 216 17.68 -8.96 -2.20
CA GLY A 216 19.12 -8.80 -2.05
C GLY A 216 19.60 -7.35 -1.85
N LEU A 217 18.78 -6.35 -2.19
CA LEU A 217 19.10 -4.94 -1.99
C LEU A 217 19.11 -4.59 -0.50
#